data_903c6a6dafa22dcca2ea32d9cc63309e
#
_entry.id   903c6a6dafa22dcca2ea32d9cc63309e
#
_cell.length_a   1.000
_cell.length_b   1.000
_cell.length_c   1.000
_cell.angle_alpha   90.00
_cell.angle_beta   90.00
_cell.angle_gamma   90.00
#
_symmetry.space_group_name_H-M   'P 1'
#
loop_
_entity.id
_entity.type
_entity.pdbx_description
1 polymer ?
#
loop_
_entity_poly.entity_id
_entity_poly.type
_entity_poly.pdbx_seq_one_letter_code
_entity_poly.pdbx_strand_id
1 'polypeptide(L)'
;LIKKEMYKNDIAMISVGGLSFKRYLELAQKLDKKVVVITDNDKDYKKNITDQYADYISSSIQVYAPKEEDQYTLEVSLYKCNDEFLDKYLQTPQMRNGTQDYMLKNKAEAAFRILNILEEDNRYSEFNIPAHIERAYKWIS
;
A
#
# COMPACT_ATOMS: atom_id res chain seq x y z
N LEU A 1 -11.03 -11.22 1.85
CA LEU A 1 -11.67 -10.66 3.06
C LEU A 1 -11.84 -9.14 2.96
N ILE A 2 -10.77 -8.34 2.87
CA ILE A 2 -10.83 -6.87 2.82
C ILE A 2 -11.75 -6.36 1.70
N LYS A 3 -11.69 -6.93 0.49
CA LYS A 3 -12.51 -6.49 -0.65
C LYS A 3 -14.03 -6.64 -0.39
N LYS A 4 -14.46 -7.72 0.27
CA LYS A 4 -15.87 -7.91 0.64
C LYS A 4 -16.34 -6.92 1.71
N GLU A 5 -15.46 -6.57 2.64
CA GLU A 5 -15.76 -5.60 3.69
C GLU A 5 -15.76 -4.16 3.16
N MET A 6 -14.87 -3.83 2.22
CA MET A 6 -14.88 -2.53 1.55
C MET A 6 -16.22 -2.26 0.85
N TYR A 7 -16.76 -3.23 0.10
CA TYR A 7 -18.07 -3.09 -0.54
C TYR A 7 -19.22 -2.95 0.47
N LYS A 8 -19.14 -3.64 1.60
CA LYS A 8 -20.17 -3.50 2.66
C LYS A 8 -20.18 -2.12 3.31
N ASN A 9 -19.04 -1.46 3.32
CA ASN A 9 -18.85 -0.14 3.93
C ASN A 9 -18.88 1.00 2.89
N ASP A 10 -19.34 0.74 1.66
CA ASP A 10 -19.37 1.71 0.55
C ASP A 10 -18.01 2.35 0.25
N ILE A 11 -16.93 1.60 0.45
CA ILE A 11 -15.55 2.05 0.17
C ILE A 11 -15.17 1.67 -1.26
N ALA A 12 -14.85 2.66 -2.07
CA ALA A 12 -14.27 2.48 -3.41
C ALA A 12 -12.76 2.67 -3.39
N MET A 13 -12.01 1.77 -4.04
CA MET A 13 -10.58 1.90 -4.24
C MET A 13 -10.29 2.39 -5.67
N ILE A 14 -9.53 3.46 -5.79
CA ILE A 14 -9.10 4.04 -7.07
C ILE A 14 -7.58 4.00 -7.13
N SER A 15 -7.04 3.32 -8.15
CA SER A 15 -5.60 3.38 -8.44
C SER A 15 -5.30 4.64 -9.24
N VAL A 16 -4.46 5.50 -8.68
CA VAL A 16 -4.05 6.77 -9.31
C VAL A 16 -2.58 6.66 -9.72
N GLY A 17 -2.32 6.64 -11.02
CA GLY A 17 -0.95 6.64 -11.54
C GLY A 17 -0.28 8.01 -11.37
N GLY A 18 0.94 8.03 -10.85
CA GLY A 18 1.76 9.23 -10.70
C GLY A 18 1.25 10.24 -9.67
N LEU A 19 1.63 11.51 -9.83
CA LEU A 19 1.41 12.59 -8.85
C LEU A 19 0.02 13.24 -8.88
N SER A 20 -0.99 12.58 -9.45
CA SER A 20 -2.31 13.17 -9.67
C SER A 20 -3.23 13.20 -8.45
N PHE A 21 -2.80 12.74 -7.28
CA PHE A 21 -3.62 12.71 -6.05
C PHE A 21 -4.22 14.08 -5.69
N LYS A 22 -3.49 15.17 -5.87
CA LYS A 22 -3.96 16.52 -5.48
C LYS A 22 -5.30 16.88 -6.14
N ARG A 23 -5.48 16.56 -7.41
CA ARG A 23 -6.75 16.82 -8.11
C ARG A 23 -7.93 16.03 -7.52
N TYR A 24 -7.68 14.79 -7.11
CA TYR A 24 -8.70 13.98 -6.42
C TYR A 24 -9.01 14.53 -5.03
N LEU A 25 -7.98 15.02 -4.30
CA LEU A 25 -8.17 15.63 -3.00
C LEU A 25 -8.94 16.95 -3.08
N GLU A 26 -8.66 17.81 -4.07
CA GLU A 26 -9.43 19.02 -4.35
C GLU A 26 -10.91 18.71 -4.67
N LEU A 27 -11.15 17.64 -5.44
CA LEU A 27 -12.52 17.19 -5.73
C LEU A 27 -13.20 16.65 -4.47
N ALA A 28 -12.50 15.87 -3.66
CA ALA A 28 -13.01 15.33 -2.41
C ALA A 28 -13.41 16.45 -1.43
N GLN A 29 -12.59 17.49 -1.30
CA GLN A 29 -12.91 18.68 -0.50
C GLN A 29 -14.20 19.35 -0.97
N LYS A 30 -14.34 19.57 -2.29
CA LYS A 30 -15.54 20.20 -2.88
C LYS A 30 -16.81 19.38 -2.73
N LEU A 31 -16.68 18.06 -2.70
CA LEU A 31 -17.81 17.11 -2.57
C LEU A 31 -18.04 16.65 -1.13
N ASP A 32 -17.27 17.15 -0.19
CA ASP A 32 -17.29 16.72 1.23
C ASP A 32 -17.23 15.19 1.38
N LYS A 33 -16.28 14.57 0.66
CA LYS A 33 -16.09 13.12 0.69
C LYS A 33 -14.96 12.72 1.62
N LYS A 34 -15.19 11.64 2.40
CA LYS A 34 -14.14 11.00 3.20
C LYS A 34 -13.19 10.25 2.28
N VAL A 35 -11.91 10.59 2.32
CA VAL A 35 -10.88 10.04 1.44
C VAL A 35 -9.61 9.72 2.22
N VAL A 36 -9.04 8.57 1.94
CA VAL A 36 -7.71 8.19 2.38
C VAL A 36 -6.80 7.95 1.18
N VAL A 37 -5.61 8.53 1.21
CA VAL A 37 -4.54 8.24 0.25
C VAL A 37 -3.54 7.28 0.89
N ILE A 38 -3.17 6.24 0.16
CA ILE A 38 -2.06 5.34 0.50
C ILE A 38 -1.00 5.53 -0.58
N THR A 39 0.21 5.88 -0.18
CA THR A 39 1.30 6.20 -1.11
C THR A 39 2.65 5.80 -0.54
N ASP A 40 3.68 5.79 -1.38
CA ASP A 40 5.07 5.61 -0.99
C ASP A 40 5.64 6.90 -0.36
N ASN A 41 6.67 6.78 0.48
CA ASN A 41 7.36 7.95 1.04
C ASN A 41 8.58 8.40 0.22
N ASP A 42 9.02 7.56 -0.75
CA ASP A 42 10.17 7.82 -1.62
C ASP A 42 11.44 8.26 -0.87
N LYS A 43 11.68 7.69 0.32
CA LYS A 43 12.82 7.96 1.24
C LYS A 43 12.81 9.35 1.90
N ASP A 44 11.76 10.12 1.76
CA ASP A 44 11.62 11.43 2.42
C ASP A 44 10.17 11.66 2.84
N TYR A 45 9.81 11.12 4.00
CA TYR A 45 8.45 11.25 4.55
C TYR A 45 8.05 12.70 4.76
N LYS A 46 8.97 13.54 5.26
CA LYS A 46 8.66 14.94 5.54
C LYS A 46 8.27 15.66 4.26
N LYS A 47 9.12 15.63 3.25
CA LYS A 47 8.91 16.32 1.98
C LYS A 47 7.72 15.77 1.21
N ASN A 48 7.69 14.43 1.03
CA ASN A 48 6.77 13.78 0.10
C ASN A 48 5.38 13.53 0.71
N ILE A 49 5.25 13.54 2.04
CA ILE A 49 3.99 13.31 2.73
C ILE A 49 3.56 14.55 3.51
N THR A 50 4.34 14.97 4.51
CA THR A 50 3.93 16.04 5.43
C THR A 50 3.80 17.37 4.71
N ASP A 51 4.84 17.81 4.03
CA ASP A 51 4.86 19.13 3.39
C ASP A 51 4.00 19.15 2.11
N GLN A 52 4.01 18.04 1.34
CA GLN A 52 3.29 17.95 0.07
C GLN A 52 1.77 17.97 0.22
N TYR A 53 1.23 17.39 1.30
CA TYR A 53 -0.21 17.22 1.51
C TYR A 53 -0.76 18.06 2.67
N ALA A 54 0.04 18.96 3.27
CA ALA A 54 -0.35 19.77 4.42
C ALA A 54 -1.71 20.48 4.23
N ASP A 55 -1.93 21.06 3.05
CA ASP A 55 -3.12 21.85 2.74
C ASP A 55 -4.39 21.01 2.54
N TYR A 56 -4.25 19.68 2.43
CA TYR A 56 -5.37 18.75 2.17
C TYR A 56 -5.81 17.99 3.41
N ILE A 57 -4.92 17.80 4.39
CA ILE A 57 -5.22 17.02 5.60
C ILE A 57 -6.34 17.68 6.39
N SER A 58 -7.37 16.91 6.72
CA SER A 58 -8.56 17.36 7.46
C SER A 58 -9.20 16.20 8.21
N SER A 59 -10.36 16.43 8.82
CA SER A 59 -11.17 15.39 9.43
C SER A 59 -11.71 14.37 8.41
N SER A 60 -11.83 14.77 7.13
CA SER A 60 -12.35 13.93 6.04
C SER A 60 -11.27 13.47 5.06
N ILE A 61 -10.03 13.97 5.14
CA ILE A 61 -8.94 13.58 4.24
C ILE A 61 -7.68 13.26 5.03
N GLN A 62 -7.14 12.07 4.82
CA GLN A 62 -5.89 11.62 5.42
C GLN A 62 -4.96 10.97 4.37
N VAL A 63 -3.66 11.05 4.63
CA VAL A 63 -2.62 10.43 3.80
C VAL A 63 -1.78 9.50 4.67
N TYR A 64 -1.62 8.27 4.24
CA TYR A 64 -0.82 7.26 4.91
C TYR A 64 0.31 6.76 4.02
N ALA A 65 1.50 6.74 4.57
CA ALA A 65 2.69 6.16 3.98
C ALA A 65 3.53 5.49 5.08
N PRO A 66 4.50 4.64 4.74
CA PRO A 66 5.50 4.20 5.71
C PRO A 66 6.23 5.41 6.29
N LYS A 67 6.45 5.42 7.61
CA LYS A 67 7.22 6.49 8.28
C LYS A 67 8.71 6.28 8.19
N GLU A 68 9.10 5.03 8.14
CA GLU A 68 10.47 4.57 8.09
C GLU A 68 11.03 4.80 6.67
N GLU A 69 12.14 5.52 6.55
CA GLU A 69 12.77 5.84 5.26
C GLU A 69 13.27 4.58 4.53
N ASP A 70 13.57 3.53 5.27
CA ASP A 70 13.98 2.24 4.74
C ASP A 70 12.82 1.36 4.24
N GLN A 71 11.57 1.82 4.37
CA GLN A 71 10.35 1.21 3.82
C GLN A 71 9.73 2.07 2.71
N TYR A 72 10.54 2.61 1.84
CA TYR A 72 10.23 3.69 0.91
C TYR A 72 9.23 3.36 -0.20
N THR A 73 8.92 2.08 -0.46
CA THR A 73 7.89 1.65 -1.40
C THR A 73 7.01 0.55 -0.81
N LEU A 74 5.86 0.29 -1.46
CA LEU A 74 4.96 -0.79 -1.07
C LEU A 74 5.67 -2.15 -1.04
N GLU A 75 6.50 -2.45 -2.06
CA GLU A 75 7.20 -3.72 -2.17
C GLU A 75 8.18 -3.94 -1.01
N VAL A 76 8.90 -2.89 -0.63
CA VAL A 76 9.83 -2.94 0.52
C VAL A 76 9.06 -3.10 1.83
N SER A 77 7.95 -2.39 2.00
CA SER A 77 7.10 -2.51 3.19
C SER A 77 6.49 -3.92 3.31
N LEU A 78 6.00 -4.48 2.20
CA LEU A 78 5.48 -5.86 2.15
C LEU A 78 6.56 -6.89 2.48
N TYR A 79 7.74 -6.75 1.88
CA TYR A 79 8.84 -7.66 2.15
C TYR A 79 9.24 -7.62 3.62
N LYS A 80 9.44 -6.45 4.21
CA LYS A 80 9.90 -6.31 5.60
C LYS A 80 8.95 -6.86 6.64
N CYS A 81 7.66 -6.86 6.40
CA CYS A 81 6.71 -7.47 7.33
C CYS A 81 6.39 -8.94 7.04
N ASN A 82 6.97 -9.53 5.98
CA ASN A 82 6.73 -10.89 5.52
C ASN A 82 7.98 -11.59 4.97
N ASP A 83 9.18 -11.22 5.40
CA ASP A 83 10.44 -11.70 4.85
C ASP A 83 10.56 -13.23 4.88
N GLU A 84 10.32 -13.86 6.02
CA GLU A 84 10.34 -15.33 6.16
C GLU A 84 9.31 -16.01 5.23
N PHE A 85 8.10 -15.46 5.14
CA PHE A 85 7.06 -15.97 4.27
C PHE A 85 7.44 -15.84 2.80
N LEU A 86 7.86 -14.66 2.37
CA LEU A 86 8.19 -14.37 0.98
C LEU A 86 9.46 -15.11 0.54
N ASP A 87 10.47 -15.20 1.38
CA ASP A 87 11.69 -15.97 1.09
C ASP A 87 11.40 -17.47 0.96
N LYS A 88 10.39 -17.97 1.65
CA LYS A 88 9.99 -19.38 1.58
C LYS A 88 9.13 -19.72 0.36
N TYR A 89 8.14 -18.86 0.07
CA TYR A 89 7.10 -19.22 -0.90
C TYR A 89 7.22 -18.52 -2.26
N LEU A 90 7.78 -17.29 -2.31
CA LEU A 90 7.92 -16.54 -3.55
C LEU A 90 9.18 -16.94 -4.35
N GLN A 91 9.48 -18.23 -4.44
CA GLN A 91 10.66 -18.72 -5.15
C GLN A 91 10.48 -18.71 -6.67
N THR A 92 11.46 -18.15 -7.39
CA THR A 92 11.51 -18.15 -8.86
C THR A 92 12.94 -18.18 -9.37
N PRO A 93 13.23 -18.83 -10.52
CA PRO A 93 14.55 -18.84 -11.13
C PRO A 93 15.12 -17.45 -11.44
N GLN A 94 14.27 -16.42 -11.48
CA GLN A 94 14.66 -15.03 -11.77
C GLN A 94 15.21 -14.29 -10.54
N MET A 95 15.10 -14.86 -9.34
CA MET A 95 15.65 -14.29 -8.09
C MET A 95 17.16 -14.45 -7.99
N ARG A 96 17.91 -13.60 -8.67
CA ARG A 96 19.40 -13.64 -8.64
C ARG A 96 19.97 -12.90 -7.42
N ASN A 97 19.29 -11.85 -6.95
CA ASN A 97 19.77 -10.95 -5.89
C ASN A 97 18.84 -10.92 -4.66
N GLY A 98 18.02 -11.96 -4.49
CA GLY A 98 17.09 -12.09 -3.37
C GLY A 98 15.68 -11.61 -3.68
N THR A 99 14.77 -11.92 -2.77
CA THR A 99 13.32 -11.73 -2.91
C THR A 99 12.94 -10.27 -3.02
N GLN A 100 13.48 -9.40 -2.18
CA GLN A 100 13.18 -7.97 -2.21
C GLN A 100 13.60 -7.31 -3.53
N ASP A 101 14.80 -7.61 -4.05
CA ASP A 101 15.28 -7.10 -5.34
C ASP A 101 14.37 -7.56 -6.50
N TYR A 102 13.96 -8.82 -6.47
CA TYR A 102 13.01 -9.35 -7.43
C TYR A 102 11.67 -8.60 -7.39
N MET A 103 11.10 -8.38 -6.20
CA MET A 103 9.83 -7.63 -6.03
C MET A 103 9.93 -6.20 -6.57
N LEU A 104 11.03 -5.52 -6.28
CA LEU A 104 11.26 -4.14 -6.77
C LEU A 104 11.36 -4.05 -8.30
N LYS A 105 11.97 -5.05 -8.93
CA LYS A 105 12.19 -5.09 -10.40
C LYS A 105 10.99 -5.63 -11.17
N ASN A 106 10.14 -6.44 -10.54
CA ASN A 106 9.04 -7.15 -11.18
C ASN A 106 7.72 -6.95 -10.43
N LYS A 107 7.38 -5.71 -10.09
CA LYS A 107 6.28 -5.35 -9.19
C LYS A 107 4.96 -6.06 -9.49
N ALA A 108 4.47 -5.97 -10.72
CA ALA A 108 3.18 -6.57 -11.11
C ALA A 108 3.22 -8.11 -11.06
N GLU A 109 4.31 -8.72 -11.51
CA GLU A 109 4.46 -10.17 -11.47
C GLU A 109 4.60 -10.68 -10.05
N ALA A 110 5.39 -10.01 -9.21
CA ALA A 110 5.53 -10.35 -7.80
C ALA A 110 4.19 -10.26 -7.06
N ALA A 111 3.43 -9.19 -7.28
CA ALA A 111 2.10 -9.02 -6.68
C ALA A 111 1.15 -10.15 -7.10
N PHE A 112 1.13 -10.52 -8.38
CA PHE A 112 0.31 -11.62 -8.89
C PHE A 112 0.71 -12.97 -8.28
N ARG A 113 2.01 -13.27 -8.18
CA ARG A 113 2.51 -14.50 -7.56
C ARG A 113 2.17 -14.58 -6.07
N ILE A 114 2.35 -13.48 -5.33
CA ILE A 114 1.96 -13.41 -3.91
C ILE A 114 0.47 -13.70 -3.77
N LEU A 115 -0.38 -13.08 -4.60
CA LEU A 115 -1.82 -13.31 -4.56
C LEU A 115 -2.16 -14.79 -4.79
N ASN A 116 -1.55 -15.43 -5.79
CA ASN A 116 -1.78 -16.84 -6.07
C ASN A 116 -1.36 -17.74 -4.88
N ILE A 117 -0.18 -17.49 -4.28
CA ILE A 117 0.27 -18.23 -3.09
C ILE A 117 -0.74 -18.10 -1.94
N LEU A 118 -1.28 -16.91 -1.73
CA LEU A 118 -2.27 -16.66 -0.67
C LEU A 118 -3.61 -17.33 -0.94
N GLU A 119 -4.05 -17.39 -2.21
CA GLU A 119 -5.34 -17.95 -2.62
C GLU A 119 -5.30 -19.47 -2.69
N GLU A 120 -4.31 -20.06 -3.37
CA GLU A 120 -4.22 -21.51 -3.62
C GLU A 120 -4.12 -22.32 -2.33
N ASP A 121 -3.33 -21.84 -1.38
CA ASP A 121 -3.10 -22.54 -0.11
C ASP A 121 -3.91 -21.95 1.07
N ASN A 122 -4.77 -20.95 0.82
CA ASN A 122 -5.52 -20.22 1.85
C ASN A 122 -4.62 -19.69 2.99
N ARG A 123 -3.48 -19.09 2.62
CA ARG A 123 -2.41 -18.64 3.53
C ARG A 123 -2.58 -17.20 4.04
N TYR A 124 -3.76 -16.62 3.91
CA TYR A 124 -4.01 -15.24 4.30
C TYR A 124 -3.68 -14.94 5.77
N SER A 125 -3.81 -15.92 6.66
CA SER A 125 -3.48 -15.78 8.08
C SER A 125 -1.98 -15.73 8.37
N GLU A 126 -1.15 -16.19 7.42
CA GLU A 126 0.31 -16.17 7.53
C GLU A 126 0.92 -14.86 7.00
N PHE A 127 0.13 -14.02 6.34
CA PHE A 127 0.60 -12.82 5.64
C PHE A 127 0.19 -11.53 6.35
N ASN A 128 1.16 -10.68 6.65
CA ASN A 128 0.97 -9.44 7.37
C ASN A 128 0.72 -8.27 6.41
N ILE A 129 -0.20 -7.40 6.78
CA ILE A 129 -0.45 -6.15 6.07
C ILE A 129 0.45 -5.05 6.64
N PRO A 130 1.16 -4.27 5.81
CA PRO A 130 1.95 -3.14 6.30
C PRO A 130 1.13 -2.17 7.16
N ALA A 131 1.70 -1.74 8.28
CA ALA A 131 0.99 -0.97 9.31
C ALA A 131 0.34 0.33 8.80
N HIS A 132 0.92 0.99 7.79
CA HIS A 132 0.33 2.20 7.20
C HIS A 132 -0.93 1.90 6.41
N ILE A 133 -1.01 0.76 5.72
CA ILE A 133 -2.22 0.30 5.00
C ILE A 133 -3.31 -0.09 6.01
N GLU A 134 -2.94 -0.80 7.06
CA GLU A 134 -3.88 -1.20 8.10
C GLU A 134 -4.49 0.02 8.82
N ARG A 135 -3.66 1.02 9.14
CA ARG A 135 -4.14 2.29 9.71
C ARG A 135 -5.05 3.06 8.75
N ALA A 136 -4.71 3.10 7.46
CA ALA A 136 -5.54 3.74 6.45
C ALA A 136 -6.92 3.08 6.36
N TYR A 137 -6.95 1.75 6.33
CA TYR A 137 -8.21 0.99 6.30
C TYR A 137 -9.06 1.23 7.55
N LYS A 138 -8.47 1.17 8.74
CA LYS A 138 -9.17 1.44 10.01
C LYS A 138 -9.73 2.86 10.08
N TRP A 139 -9.08 3.82 9.46
CA TRP A 139 -9.56 5.20 9.47
C TRP A 139 -10.72 5.42 8.49
N ILE A 140 -10.71 4.77 7.32
CA ILE A 140 -11.74 4.99 6.30
C ILE A 140 -13.02 4.20 6.59
N SER A 141 -12.90 3.00 7.18
CA SER A 141 -14.04 2.15 7.59
C SER A 141 -14.70 2.65 8.86
#